data_fae58fdc3568792d205ec7bbeb6877b3
#
_entry.id   fae58fdc3568792d205ec7bbeb6877b3
#
_cell.length_a   1.000
_cell.length_b   1.000
_cell.length_c   1.000
_cell.angle_alpha   90.00
_cell.angle_beta   90.00
_cell.angle_gamma   90.00
#
_symmetry.space_group_name_H-M   'P 1'
#
loop_
_entity.id
_entity.type
_entity.pdbx_description
1 polymer ?
#
loop_
_entity_poly.entity_id
_entity_poly.type
_entity_poly.pdbx_seq_one_letter_code
_entity_poly.pdbx_strand_id
1 'polypeptide(L)'
;VTNVLPRQLTRLTDATLSDGSRVDVEIAGDTVVSITPARSADGSTADGSTLDLEGFLLLAAPAEPHAHLDKALSWDLINPPMGDLGLAIESWRAYSATMTTESIVTRARTQALAMLANGTTAIRCHVDLLHGDEPMRGVRALARVRDELRGLLDLQLVALAGPTVPSEQVHESLDLGVDLVGGAPHLADDPDADLRRLLAIAAERGVGVDMHTDESLDGALTMHVLAEVVRDWPAARPVTAGHCVRLGTLEPGRLDEVIAEIVASDIGVVTLPITNLYLQGWEHPVSTPRGLTAVRALLDAGARLGAGADNVRDPFNPVGRSDALETASLLVTAGHLTLDEAYDAVSSGARSVMSLPSAGVVVGAKAELLAVRGVSLSDVVANASADRYVVHAGRLVAHSHVTRAVAAPALSEDSPNMTKTHYTALILPETAVPTADQPILETR
;
A
#
# COMPACT_ATOMS: atom_id res chain seq x y z
N VAL A 1 -12.09 31.21 -4.36
CA VAL A 1 -10.67 30.87 -4.10
C VAL A 1 -10.32 29.75 -5.05
N THR A 2 -9.46 30.00 -6.03
CA THR A 2 -8.98 29.00 -6.98
C THR A 2 -8.20 27.94 -6.19
N ASN A 3 -8.70 26.71 -6.14
CA ASN A 3 -8.03 25.56 -5.52
C ASN A 3 -6.83 25.12 -6.39
N VAL A 4 -5.76 25.88 -6.36
CA VAL A 4 -4.50 25.48 -7.03
C VAL A 4 -3.78 24.48 -6.12
N LEU A 5 -3.53 23.28 -6.63
CA LEU A 5 -2.71 22.26 -5.98
C LEU A 5 -1.31 22.24 -6.64
N PRO A 6 -0.27 21.91 -5.89
CA PRO A 6 -0.21 21.66 -4.44
C PRO A 6 -0.23 22.97 -3.63
N ARG A 7 -0.79 22.91 -2.41
CA ARG A 7 -0.94 24.06 -1.51
C ARG A 7 -0.33 23.79 -0.15
N GLN A 8 0.54 24.67 0.35
CA GLN A 8 1.11 24.53 1.70
C GLN A 8 0.01 24.67 2.76
N LEU A 9 0.02 23.77 3.73
CA LEU A 9 -0.85 23.83 4.91
C LEU A 9 -0.02 24.18 6.15
N THR A 10 -0.63 24.96 7.03
CA THR A 10 -0.09 25.27 8.35
C THR A 10 -0.98 24.75 9.47
N ARG A 11 -2.25 24.46 9.15
CA ARG A 11 -3.23 23.98 10.14
C ARG A 11 -4.32 23.12 9.53
N LEU A 12 -4.66 22.03 10.23
CA LEU A 12 -5.86 21.23 10.03
C LEU A 12 -6.74 21.46 11.26
N THR A 13 -8.04 21.71 11.05
CA THR A 13 -8.97 21.98 12.16
C THR A 13 -10.04 20.90 12.19
N ASP A 14 -10.49 20.59 13.40
CA ASP A 14 -11.67 19.77 13.67
C ASP A 14 -11.63 18.35 13.10
N ALA A 15 -10.45 17.78 13.01
CA ALA A 15 -10.24 16.40 12.54
C ALA A 15 -10.63 15.39 13.63
N THR A 16 -11.26 14.27 13.25
CA THR A 16 -11.50 13.13 14.16
C THR A 16 -10.33 12.15 14.06
N LEU A 17 -9.83 11.64 15.19
CA LEU A 17 -8.83 10.57 15.26
C LEU A 17 -9.51 9.20 15.45
N SER A 18 -8.75 8.10 15.30
CA SER A 18 -9.26 6.73 15.42
C SER A 18 -9.82 6.40 16.82
N ASP A 19 -9.36 7.10 17.87
CA ASP A 19 -9.87 6.99 19.23
C ASP A 19 -11.14 7.82 19.47
N GLY A 20 -11.65 8.52 18.45
CA GLY A 20 -12.82 9.38 18.50
C GLY A 20 -12.56 10.80 19.02
N SER A 21 -11.32 11.14 19.39
CA SER A 21 -10.97 12.50 19.80
C SER A 21 -11.02 13.46 18.62
N ARG A 22 -11.48 14.71 18.86
CA ARG A 22 -11.45 15.78 17.87
C ARG A 22 -10.29 16.71 18.15
N VAL A 23 -9.49 16.98 17.13
CA VAL A 23 -8.23 17.72 17.27
C VAL A 23 -8.01 18.76 16.19
N ASP A 24 -7.21 19.76 16.56
CA ASP A 24 -6.53 20.66 15.62
C ASP A 24 -5.06 20.25 15.52
N VAL A 25 -4.51 20.24 14.31
CA VAL A 25 -3.13 19.87 14.01
C VAL A 25 -2.40 21.04 13.38
N GLU A 26 -1.25 21.43 13.93
CA GLU A 26 -0.38 22.45 13.34
C GLU A 26 0.79 21.82 12.60
N ILE A 27 1.12 22.38 11.44
CA ILE A 27 2.15 21.89 10.52
C ILE A 27 3.15 23.02 10.27
N ALA A 28 4.43 22.73 10.44
CA ALA A 28 5.53 23.63 10.06
C ALA A 28 6.43 22.95 9.01
N GLY A 29 6.41 23.49 7.79
CA GLY A 29 7.09 22.86 6.67
C GLY A 29 6.46 21.50 6.35
N ASP A 30 7.19 20.42 6.55
CA ASP A 30 6.79 19.03 6.31
C ASP A 30 6.54 18.23 7.60
N THR A 31 6.44 18.91 8.75
CA THR A 31 6.43 18.24 10.07
C THR A 31 5.21 18.68 10.88
N VAL A 32 4.57 17.74 11.55
CA VAL A 32 3.52 18.00 12.56
C VAL A 32 4.19 18.55 13.83
N VAL A 33 3.82 19.77 14.24
CA VAL A 33 4.47 20.44 15.37
C VAL A 33 3.58 20.54 16.61
N SER A 34 2.25 20.45 16.46
CA SER A 34 1.32 20.53 17.60
C SER A 34 0.03 19.76 17.29
N ILE A 35 -0.54 19.13 18.31
CA ILE A 35 -1.86 18.48 18.26
C ILE A 35 -2.58 18.93 19.54
N THR A 36 -3.74 19.59 19.40
CA THR A 36 -4.53 20.11 20.52
C THR A 36 -5.99 19.71 20.36
N PRO A 37 -6.77 19.61 21.45
CA PRO A 37 -8.20 19.40 21.33
C PRO A 37 -8.83 20.47 20.42
N ALA A 38 -9.74 20.03 19.54
CA ALA A 38 -10.43 20.92 18.62
C ALA A 38 -11.15 22.04 19.38
N ARG A 39 -11.01 23.27 18.91
CA ARG A 39 -11.72 24.42 19.44
C ARG A 39 -12.96 24.68 18.60
N SER A 40 -14.05 25.08 19.23
CA SER A 40 -15.20 25.59 18.50
C SER A 40 -14.73 26.68 17.52
N ALA A 41 -15.17 26.60 16.26
CA ALA A 41 -14.78 27.53 15.21
C ALA A 41 -15.00 28.99 15.67
N ASP A 42 -13.92 29.75 15.78
CA ASP A 42 -13.96 31.17 16.16
C ASP A 42 -14.19 32.10 14.95
N GLY A 43 -14.64 31.55 13.82
CA GLY A 43 -14.93 32.32 12.61
C GLY A 43 -13.69 32.95 11.94
N SER A 44 -12.48 32.51 12.31
CA SER A 44 -11.25 32.95 11.70
C SER A 44 -11.24 32.56 10.21
N THR A 45 -11.17 33.54 9.35
CA THR A 45 -11.15 33.37 7.89
C THR A 45 -9.89 32.58 7.51
N ALA A 46 -10.10 31.41 6.91
CA ALA A 46 -9.04 30.60 6.36
C ALA A 46 -8.21 31.42 5.33
N ASP A 47 -6.97 31.65 5.63
CA ASP A 47 -6.01 32.36 4.72
C ASP A 47 -5.57 31.46 3.55
N GLY A 48 -6.22 30.32 3.37
CA GLY A 48 -5.87 29.30 2.38
C GLY A 48 -4.82 28.31 2.86
N SER A 49 -4.15 28.52 4.01
CA SER A 49 -3.20 27.59 4.62
C SER A 49 -3.84 26.67 5.68
N THR A 50 -5.11 26.93 6.00
CA THR A 50 -5.92 26.11 6.92
C THR A 50 -6.88 25.21 6.13
N LEU A 51 -7.09 23.99 6.61
CA LEU A 51 -8.05 23.02 6.07
C LEU A 51 -8.98 22.56 7.20
N ASP A 52 -10.27 22.76 7.01
CA ASP A 52 -11.33 22.27 7.89
C ASP A 52 -11.63 20.80 7.56
N LEU A 53 -11.57 19.93 8.56
CA LEU A 53 -11.77 18.49 8.46
C LEU A 53 -12.98 18.00 9.27
N GLU A 54 -13.98 18.87 9.52
CA GLU A 54 -15.22 18.43 10.16
C GLU A 54 -15.85 17.25 9.39
N GLY A 55 -16.10 16.15 10.09
CA GLY A 55 -16.65 14.91 9.52
C GLY A 55 -15.64 14.04 8.75
N PHE A 56 -14.34 14.31 8.91
CA PHE A 56 -13.28 13.48 8.37
C PHE A 56 -12.49 12.80 9.48
N LEU A 57 -12.18 11.51 9.27
CA LEU A 57 -11.18 10.79 10.04
C LEU A 57 -9.79 11.12 9.50
N LEU A 58 -8.90 11.57 10.36
CA LEU A 58 -7.51 11.92 10.02
C LEU A 58 -6.58 10.78 10.40
N LEU A 59 -5.84 10.29 9.43
CA LEU A 59 -4.99 9.11 9.50
C LEU A 59 -3.58 9.44 8.99
N ALA A 60 -2.59 8.60 9.31
CA ALA A 60 -1.33 8.58 8.59
C ALA A 60 -1.58 8.22 7.11
N ALA A 61 -0.96 8.93 6.18
CA ALA A 61 -1.09 8.58 4.77
C ALA A 61 -0.49 7.20 4.50
N PRO A 62 -1.18 6.35 3.73
CA PRO A 62 -0.64 5.07 3.28
C PRO A 62 0.64 5.22 2.46
N ALA A 63 1.43 4.15 2.45
CA ALA A 63 2.49 3.92 1.49
C ALA A 63 2.25 2.59 0.78
N GLU A 64 2.65 2.50 -0.48
CA GLU A 64 2.59 1.28 -1.27
C GLU A 64 4.00 0.66 -1.34
N PRO A 65 4.29 -0.39 -0.56
CA PRO A 65 5.64 -0.93 -0.48
C PRO A 65 6.00 -1.85 -1.64
N HIS A 66 5.05 -2.19 -2.53
CA HIS A 66 5.28 -3.13 -3.61
C HIS A 66 4.29 -2.90 -4.75
N ALA A 67 4.70 -2.22 -5.80
CA ALA A 67 3.89 -1.92 -6.97
C ALA A 67 4.63 -2.27 -8.27
N HIS A 68 3.87 -2.45 -9.37
CA HIS A 68 4.36 -2.69 -10.73
C HIS A 68 3.77 -1.65 -11.69
N LEU A 69 4.21 -0.40 -11.61
CA LEU A 69 3.67 0.68 -12.44
C LEU A 69 3.99 0.51 -13.93
N ASP A 70 5.06 -0.19 -14.27
CA ASP A 70 5.41 -0.53 -15.65
C ASP A 70 4.39 -1.49 -16.30
N LYS A 71 3.75 -2.36 -15.48
CA LYS A 71 2.72 -3.32 -15.89
C LYS A 71 1.31 -2.76 -15.80
N ALA A 72 1.08 -1.83 -14.87
CA ALA A 72 -0.24 -1.32 -14.51
C ALA A 72 -1.08 -0.91 -15.71
N LEU A 73 -2.40 -1.15 -15.64
CA LEU A 73 -3.41 -0.80 -16.65
C LEU A 73 -3.17 -1.44 -18.03
N SER A 74 -2.51 -2.60 -18.08
CA SER A 74 -2.26 -3.33 -19.34
C SER A 74 -3.26 -4.45 -19.62
N TRP A 75 -4.13 -4.81 -18.67
CA TRP A 75 -5.10 -5.90 -18.82
C TRP A 75 -5.89 -5.82 -20.12
N ASP A 76 -6.54 -4.67 -20.36
CA ASP A 76 -7.40 -4.47 -21.55
C ASP A 76 -6.60 -4.37 -22.87
N LEU A 77 -5.29 -4.11 -22.78
CA LEU A 77 -4.39 -4.08 -23.94
C LEU A 77 -3.92 -5.48 -24.31
N ILE A 78 -3.71 -6.33 -23.33
CA ILE A 78 -3.22 -7.71 -23.50
C ILE A 78 -4.36 -8.67 -23.73
N ASN A 79 -5.48 -8.48 -23.00
CA ASN A 79 -6.60 -9.41 -22.92
C ASN A 79 -6.14 -10.86 -22.60
N PRO A 80 -5.38 -11.06 -21.50
CA PRO A 80 -4.80 -12.35 -21.18
C PRO A 80 -5.88 -13.33 -20.70
N PRO A 81 -5.63 -14.64 -20.74
CA PRO A 81 -6.49 -15.59 -20.04
C PRO A 81 -6.42 -15.35 -18.52
N MET A 82 -7.51 -15.63 -17.80
CA MET A 82 -7.49 -15.73 -16.34
C MET A 82 -6.67 -16.96 -15.93
N GLY A 83 -5.85 -16.85 -14.89
CA GLY A 83 -5.06 -17.99 -14.47
C GLY A 83 -4.03 -17.69 -13.39
N ASP A 84 -3.13 -18.64 -13.23
CA ASP A 84 -2.06 -18.62 -12.25
C ASP A 84 -0.87 -17.71 -12.65
N LEU A 85 0.14 -17.68 -11.79
CA LEU A 85 1.37 -16.90 -12.00
C LEU A 85 2.08 -17.25 -13.32
N GLY A 86 2.09 -18.53 -13.72
CA GLY A 86 2.75 -18.97 -14.95
C GLY A 86 2.11 -18.35 -16.20
N LEU A 87 0.77 -18.40 -16.32
CA LEU A 87 0.02 -17.80 -17.41
C LEU A 87 0.14 -16.26 -17.42
N ALA A 88 0.18 -15.63 -16.25
CA ALA A 88 0.39 -14.20 -16.13
C ALA A 88 1.78 -13.80 -16.67
N ILE A 89 2.84 -14.52 -16.28
CA ILE A 89 4.22 -14.29 -16.75
C ILE A 89 4.32 -14.47 -18.26
N GLU A 90 3.72 -15.53 -18.83
CA GLU A 90 3.75 -15.79 -20.27
C GLU A 90 3.07 -14.64 -21.03
N SER A 91 1.89 -14.23 -20.63
CA SER A 91 1.12 -13.13 -21.23
C SER A 91 1.88 -11.81 -21.16
N TRP A 92 2.50 -11.54 -20.02
CA TRP A 92 3.32 -10.34 -19.82
C TRP A 92 4.56 -10.32 -20.71
N ARG A 93 5.31 -11.43 -20.79
CA ARG A 93 6.51 -11.54 -21.63
C ARG A 93 6.20 -11.29 -23.11
N ALA A 94 5.09 -11.85 -23.61
CA ALA A 94 4.65 -11.64 -24.98
C ALA A 94 4.33 -10.16 -25.26
N TYR A 95 3.63 -9.47 -24.36
CA TYR A 95 3.27 -8.07 -24.52
C TYR A 95 4.47 -7.14 -24.33
N SER A 96 5.31 -7.38 -23.32
CA SER A 96 6.43 -6.50 -22.97
C SER A 96 7.43 -6.32 -24.11
N ALA A 97 7.57 -7.31 -24.99
CA ALA A 97 8.41 -7.20 -26.20
C ALA A 97 7.96 -6.08 -27.15
N THR A 98 6.69 -5.69 -27.13
CA THR A 98 6.09 -4.71 -28.05
C THR A 98 5.80 -3.36 -27.41
N MET A 99 5.93 -3.22 -26.09
CA MET A 99 5.66 -1.97 -25.37
C MET A 99 6.59 -0.84 -25.81
N THR A 100 6.03 0.35 -25.93
CA THR A 100 6.82 1.58 -26.11
C THR A 100 7.07 2.28 -24.76
N THR A 101 8.15 3.04 -24.66
CA THR A 101 8.45 3.87 -23.49
C THR A 101 7.29 4.81 -23.16
N GLU A 102 6.67 5.45 -24.15
CA GLU A 102 5.55 6.37 -23.96
C GLU A 102 4.29 5.66 -23.42
N SER A 103 4.03 4.42 -23.83
CA SER A 103 2.95 3.62 -23.26
C SER A 103 3.19 3.35 -21.76
N ILE A 104 4.42 2.98 -21.38
CA ILE A 104 4.79 2.74 -20.00
C ILE A 104 4.63 4.03 -19.19
N VAL A 105 5.22 5.15 -19.63
CA VAL A 105 5.11 6.46 -18.96
C VAL A 105 3.65 6.86 -18.72
N THR A 106 2.81 6.72 -19.76
CA THR A 106 1.40 7.12 -19.67
C THR A 106 0.64 6.29 -18.63
N ARG A 107 0.79 4.96 -18.65
CA ARG A 107 0.11 4.04 -17.73
C ARG A 107 0.63 4.19 -16.31
N ALA A 108 1.94 4.24 -16.12
CA ALA A 108 2.58 4.40 -14.83
C ALA A 108 2.19 5.72 -14.15
N ARG A 109 2.23 6.83 -14.89
CA ARG A 109 1.78 8.15 -14.38
C ARG A 109 0.31 8.12 -13.98
N THR A 110 -0.55 7.57 -14.84
CA THR A 110 -1.99 7.48 -14.59
C THR A 110 -2.26 6.71 -13.31
N GLN A 111 -1.60 5.55 -13.14
CA GLN A 111 -1.78 4.73 -11.95
C GLN A 111 -1.21 5.39 -10.69
N ALA A 112 -0.01 5.97 -10.75
CA ALA A 112 0.58 6.66 -9.59
C ALA A 112 -0.29 7.84 -9.12
N LEU A 113 -0.87 8.62 -10.04
CA LEU A 113 -1.79 9.70 -9.70
C LEU A 113 -3.12 9.19 -9.12
N ALA A 114 -3.62 8.03 -9.59
CA ALA A 114 -4.79 7.39 -9.00
C ALA A 114 -4.51 6.91 -7.55
N MET A 115 -3.32 6.34 -7.30
CA MET A 115 -2.87 5.95 -5.96
C MET A 115 -2.75 7.18 -5.04
N LEU A 116 -2.19 8.28 -5.53
CA LEU A 116 -2.11 9.55 -4.80
C LEU A 116 -3.51 10.06 -4.45
N ALA A 117 -4.44 10.05 -5.40
CA ALA A 117 -5.84 10.46 -5.15
C ALA A 117 -6.54 9.57 -4.11
N ASN A 118 -6.12 8.31 -3.98
CA ASN A 118 -6.57 7.37 -2.96
C ASN A 118 -5.83 7.51 -1.62
N GLY A 119 -4.83 8.41 -1.51
CA GLY A 119 -4.14 8.72 -0.25
C GLY A 119 -2.71 8.24 -0.15
N THR A 120 -2.21 7.46 -1.09
CA THR A 120 -0.84 6.94 -1.07
C THR A 120 0.16 8.04 -1.41
N THR A 121 1.09 8.34 -0.47
CA THR A 121 2.09 9.41 -0.63
C THR A 121 3.49 8.91 -0.93
N ALA A 122 3.74 7.61 -0.80
CA ALA A 122 5.00 6.97 -1.16
C ALA A 122 4.75 5.64 -1.85
N ILE A 123 5.49 5.35 -2.91
CA ILE A 123 5.36 4.12 -3.70
C ILE A 123 6.76 3.53 -3.89
N ARG A 124 6.91 2.23 -3.66
CA ARG A 124 8.05 1.44 -4.12
C ARG A 124 7.61 0.61 -5.30
N CYS A 125 8.22 0.84 -6.45
CA CYS A 125 7.86 0.21 -7.72
C CYS A 125 8.96 -0.73 -8.20
N HIS A 126 8.63 -2.00 -8.32
CA HIS A 126 9.44 -2.98 -9.04
C HIS A 126 9.28 -2.75 -10.53
N VAL A 127 10.39 -2.55 -11.23
CA VAL A 127 10.42 -2.34 -12.67
C VAL A 127 11.18 -3.46 -13.34
N ASP A 128 10.55 -4.14 -14.30
CA ASP A 128 11.15 -5.24 -15.02
C ASP A 128 12.37 -4.81 -15.83
N LEU A 129 13.47 -5.56 -15.67
CA LEU A 129 14.56 -5.55 -16.62
C LEU A 129 14.17 -6.45 -17.79
N LEU A 130 13.87 -5.82 -18.94
CA LEU A 130 13.26 -6.51 -20.08
C LEU A 130 14.28 -7.31 -20.88
N HIS A 131 13.79 -8.24 -21.69
CA HIS A 131 14.61 -8.91 -22.70
C HIS A 131 14.62 -8.14 -24.01
N GLY A 132 15.58 -8.43 -24.89
CA GLY A 132 15.71 -7.85 -26.23
C GLY A 132 16.60 -6.62 -26.28
N ASP A 133 16.42 -5.78 -27.31
CA ASP A 133 17.36 -4.70 -27.65
C ASP A 133 17.32 -3.50 -26.69
N GLU A 134 16.23 -3.31 -25.95
CA GLU A 134 16.05 -2.19 -25.03
C GLU A 134 15.67 -2.64 -23.61
N PRO A 135 16.55 -3.35 -22.89
CA PRO A 135 16.22 -3.92 -21.59
C PRO A 135 15.90 -2.86 -20.52
N MET A 136 16.46 -1.65 -20.62
CA MET A 136 16.26 -0.55 -19.68
C MET A 136 15.07 0.36 -20.03
N ARG A 137 14.23 -0.01 -21.00
CA ARG A 137 13.09 0.83 -21.42
C ARG A 137 12.12 1.13 -20.27
N GLY A 138 11.78 0.13 -19.44
CA GLY A 138 10.96 0.29 -18.24
C GLY A 138 11.61 1.22 -17.23
N VAL A 139 12.90 1.00 -16.94
CA VAL A 139 13.69 1.83 -16.01
C VAL A 139 13.68 3.31 -16.42
N ARG A 140 13.97 3.60 -17.69
CA ARG A 140 13.97 4.99 -18.21
C ARG A 140 12.59 5.62 -18.14
N ALA A 141 11.52 4.84 -18.40
CA ALA A 141 10.15 5.32 -18.30
C ALA A 141 9.78 5.68 -16.85
N LEU A 142 10.10 4.81 -15.88
CA LEU A 142 9.78 5.04 -14.47
C LEU A 142 10.65 6.15 -13.85
N ALA A 143 11.93 6.27 -14.24
CA ALA A 143 12.77 7.40 -13.84
C ALA A 143 12.17 8.75 -14.29
N ARG A 144 11.67 8.82 -15.52
CA ARG A 144 10.94 9.99 -16.03
C ARG A 144 9.67 10.26 -15.23
N VAL A 145 8.86 9.25 -14.93
CA VAL A 145 7.62 9.40 -14.13
C VAL A 145 7.97 9.90 -12.71
N ARG A 146 9.02 9.36 -12.08
CA ARG A 146 9.51 9.82 -10.77
C ARG A 146 9.86 11.32 -10.78
N ASP A 147 10.57 11.78 -11.82
CA ASP A 147 10.91 13.19 -11.95
C ASP A 147 9.67 14.09 -12.16
N GLU A 148 8.70 13.65 -12.95
CA GLU A 148 7.45 14.37 -13.20
C GLU A 148 6.56 14.47 -11.95
N LEU A 149 6.60 13.46 -11.06
CA LEU A 149 5.78 13.41 -9.83
C LEU A 149 6.49 14.01 -8.60
N ARG A 150 7.69 14.54 -8.75
CA ARG A 150 8.47 15.12 -7.66
C ARG A 150 7.69 16.21 -6.90
N GLY A 151 7.58 16.03 -5.57
CA GLY A 151 6.85 16.94 -4.68
C GLY A 151 5.33 16.73 -4.67
N LEU A 152 4.83 15.68 -5.35
CA LEU A 152 3.47 15.18 -5.23
C LEU A 152 3.43 13.87 -4.42
N LEU A 153 4.41 13.00 -4.65
CA LEU A 153 4.61 11.75 -3.92
C LEU A 153 6.09 11.31 -4.03
N ASP A 154 6.51 10.40 -3.17
CA ASP A 154 7.81 9.76 -3.22
C ASP A 154 7.74 8.47 -4.03
N LEU A 155 8.67 8.27 -4.98
CA LEU A 155 8.76 7.05 -5.80
C LEU A 155 10.15 6.43 -5.70
N GLN A 156 10.25 5.25 -5.05
CA GLN A 156 11.43 4.39 -5.04
C GLN A 156 11.33 3.36 -6.17
N LEU A 157 12.45 3.06 -6.83
CA LEU A 157 12.53 2.08 -7.92
C LEU A 157 13.36 0.88 -7.50
N VAL A 158 12.88 -0.32 -7.83
CA VAL A 158 13.55 -1.61 -7.60
C VAL A 158 13.79 -2.27 -8.94
N ALA A 159 15.02 -2.69 -9.23
CA ALA A 159 15.32 -3.45 -10.44
C ALA A 159 14.77 -4.88 -10.30
N LEU A 160 13.69 -5.20 -10.98
CA LEU A 160 13.15 -6.57 -10.99
C LEU A 160 13.88 -7.41 -12.04
N ALA A 161 14.92 -8.12 -11.58
CA ALA A 161 15.71 -9.02 -12.41
C ALA A 161 15.13 -10.43 -12.39
N GLY A 162 14.59 -10.89 -13.50
CA GLY A 162 14.25 -12.30 -13.68
C GLY A 162 15.51 -13.19 -13.70
N PRO A 163 15.38 -14.52 -13.50
CA PRO A 163 16.54 -15.43 -13.41
C PRO A 163 17.49 -15.42 -14.61
N THR A 164 16.98 -15.07 -15.80
CA THR A 164 17.76 -15.03 -17.05
C THR A 164 18.31 -13.64 -17.38
N VAL A 165 18.07 -12.64 -16.50
CA VAL A 165 18.60 -11.28 -16.68
C VAL A 165 20.08 -11.26 -16.29
N PRO A 166 21.01 -10.82 -17.16
CA PRO A 166 22.42 -10.72 -16.85
C PRO A 166 22.73 -9.73 -15.71
N SER A 167 23.76 -10.00 -14.95
CA SER A 167 24.21 -9.12 -13.84
C SER A 167 24.54 -7.71 -14.32
N GLU A 168 25.10 -7.58 -15.53
CA GLU A 168 25.43 -6.30 -16.16
C GLU A 168 24.21 -5.40 -16.34
N GLN A 169 23.04 -5.97 -16.63
CA GLN A 169 21.79 -5.20 -16.72
C GLN A 169 21.30 -4.71 -15.36
N VAL A 170 21.53 -5.49 -14.30
CA VAL A 170 21.23 -5.03 -12.93
C VAL A 170 22.12 -3.86 -12.56
N HIS A 171 23.41 -3.94 -12.86
CA HIS A 171 24.35 -2.82 -12.65
C HIS A 171 23.95 -1.58 -13.47
N GLU A 172 23.61 -1.75 -14.78
CA GLU A 172 23.15 -0.65 -15.62
C GLU A 172 21.90 0.04 -15.07
N SER A 173 20.94 -0.74 -14.53
CA SER A 173 19.73 -0.17 -13.94
C SER A 173 20.04 0.73 -12.74
N LEU A 174 20.97 0.33 -11.89
CA LEU A 174 21.44 1.13 -10.75
C LEU A 174 22.16 2.41 -11.22
N ASP A 175 22.94 2.34 -12.30
CA ASP A 175 23.60 3.51 -12.91
C ASP A 175 22.56 4.50 -13.50
N LEU A 176 21.39 4.01 -13.91
CA LEU A 176 20.26 4.82 -14.36
C LEU A 176 19.39 5.36 -13.22
N GLY A 177 19.78 5.12 -11.97
CA GLY A 177 19.15 5.69 -10.78
C GLY A 177 18.04 4.84 -10.16
N VAL A 178 18.04 3.53 -10.37
CA VAL A 178 17.24 2.61 -9.57
C VAL A 178 17.83 2.54 -8.17
N ASP A 179 16.98 2.47 -7.15
CA ASP A 179 17.37 2.62 -5.74
C ASP A 179 17.79 1.30 -5.09
N LEU A 180 17.19 0.17 -5.50
CA LEU A 180 17.30 -1.14 -4.87
C LEU A 180 17.45 -2.25 -5.90
N VAL A 181 18.13 -3.33 -5.51
CA VAL A 181 18.14 -4.58 -6.29
C VAL A 181 16.95 -5.42 -5.89
N GLY A 182 16.27 -5.99 -6.86
CA GLY A 182 15.19 -6.95 -6.71
C GLY A 182 15.29 -8.10 -7.71
N GLY A 183 14.43 -9.07 -7.55
CA GLY A 183 14.34 -10.23 -8.42
C GLY A 183 13.27 -11.20 -7.93
N ALA A 184 13.12 -12.30 -8.65
CA ALA A 184 12.23 -13.40 -8.32
C ALA A 184 13.00 -14.74 -8.31
N PRO A 185 13.92 -14.94 -7.33
CA PRO A 185 14.80 -16.10 -7.31
C PRO A 185 14.06 -17.43 -7.29
N HIS A 186 12.88 -17.49 -6.67
CA HIS A 186 12.03 -18.69 -6.61
C HIS A 186 11.60 -19.22 -7.99
N LEU A 187 11.75 -18.42 -9.06
CA LEU A 187 11.48 -18.81 -10.44
C LEU A 187 12.72 -19.37 -11.16
N ALA A 188 13.90 -19.37 -10.52
CA ALA A 188 15.13 -19.88 -11.11
C ALA A 188 15.23 -21.40 -10.99
N ASP A 189 16.02 -22.03 -11.89
CA ASP A 189 16.38 -23.45 -11.79
C ASP A 189 17.17 -23.74 -10.50
N ASP A 190 18.00 -22.78 -10.06
CA ASP A 190 18.70 -22.78 -8.77
C ASP A 190 18.35 -21.47 -8.03
N PRO A 191 17.29 -21.47 -7.21
CA PRO A 191 16.82 -20.30 -6.49
C PRO A 191 17.88 -19.68 -5.56
N ASP A 192 18.64 -20.50 -4.86
CA ASP A 192 19.66 -20.05 -3.91
C ASP A 192 20.83 -19.38 -4.62
N ALA A 193 21.28 -19.93 -5.73
CA ALA A 193 22.35 -19.34 -6.53
C ALA A 193 21.93 -17.99 -7.13
N ASP A 194 20.70 -17.88 -7.65
CA ASP A 194 20.20 -16.62 -8.21
C ASP A 194 20.03 -15.54 -7.11
N LEU A 195 19.47 -15.91 -5.95
CA LEU A 195 19.38 -14.99 -4.81
C LEU A 195 20.75 -14.50 -4.37
N ARG A 196 21.74 -15.41 -4.18
CA ARG A 196 23.09 -15.02 -3.79
C ARG A 196 23.77 -14.11 -4.82
N ARG A 197 23.51 -14.31 -6.11
CA ARG A 197 23.99 -13.44 -7.20
C ARG A 197 23.45 -12.00 -7.03
N LEU A 198 22.14 -11.83 -6.83
CA LEU A 198 21.51 -10.53 -6.66
C LEU A 198 21.96 -9.84 -5.36
N LEU A 199 22.06 -10.57 -4.27
CA LEU A 199 22.57 -10.06 -3.00
C LEU A 199 24.04 -9.61 -3.10
N ALA A 200 24.87 -10.32 -3.86
CA ALA A 200 26.26 -9.93 -4.11
C ALA A 200 26.34 -8.61 -4.88
N ILE A 201 25.50 -8.40 -5.90
CA ILE A 201 25.40 -7.12 -6.64
C ILE A 201 24.98 -5.99 -5.70
N ALA A 202 23.94 -6.18 -4.88
CA ALA A 202 23.50 -5.20 -3.93
C ALA A 202 24.58 -4.84 -2.90
N ALA A 203 25.33 -5.85 -2.41
CA ALA A 203 26.45 -5.65 -1.49
C ALA A 203 27.59 -4.85 -2.13
N GLU A 204 27.97 -5.19 -3.37
CA GLU A 204 29.01 -4.47 -4.13
C GLU A 204 28.63 -3.00 -4.36
N ARG A 205 27.36 -2.74 -4.72
CA ARG A 205 26.84 -1.41 -5.00
C ARG A 205 26.49 -0.63 -3.73
N GLY A 206 26.48 -1.25 -2.57
CA GLY A 206 26.14 -0.63 -1.30
C GLY A 206 24.66 -0.25 -1.16
N VAL A 207 23.78 -0.86 -1.97
CA VAL A 207 22.32 -0.60 -1.96
C VAL A 207 21.55 -1.69 -1.22
N GLY A 208 20.29 -1.44 -0.88
CA GLY A 208 19.39 -2.44 -0.30
C GLY A 208 18.78 -3.38 -1.33
N VAL A 209 17.93 -4.27 -0.84
CA VAL A 209 17.20 -5.23 -1.68
C VAL A 209 15.72 -5.27 -1.35
N ASP A 210 14.91 -5.58 -2.38
CA ASP A 210 13.51 -5.93 -2.24
C ASP A 210 13.17 -7.08 -3.20
N MET A 211 12.98 -8.28 -2.64
CA MET A 211 12.87 -9.51 -3.40
C MET A 211 11.43 -10.02 -3.44
N HIS A 212 10.98 -10.51 -4.61
CA HIS A 212 9.85 -11.43 -4.68
C HIS A 212 10.31 -12.75 -4.08
N THR A 213 9.76 -13.11 -2.93
CA THR A 213 10.29 -14.21 -2.12
C THR A 213 9.22 -15.28 -1.97
N ASP A 214 9.56 -16.52 -2.38
CA ASP A 214 8.78 -17.72 -2.08
C ASP A 214 7.28 -17.57 -2.39
N GLU A 215 6.96 -17.11 -3.64
CA GLU A 215 5.63 -16.72 -4.08
C GLU A 215 4.81 -17.91 -4.59
N SER A 216 4.89 -19.06 -3.94
CA SER A 216 4.06 -20.23 -4.26
C SER A 216 3.68 -21.00 -3.00
N LEU A 217 2.62 -21.81 -3.10
CA LEU A 217 2.12 -22.58 -1.97
C LEU A 217 3.09 -23.68 -1.53
N ASP A 218 3.88 -24.25 -2.45
CA ASP A 218 4.72 -25.43 -2.27
C ASP A 218 6.13 -25.32 -2.88
N GLY A 219 6.49 -24.13 -3.36
CA GLY A 219 7.77 -23.89 -4.03
C GLY A 219 8.98 -23.82 -3.09
N ALA A 220 10.08 -23.30 -3.63
CA ALA A 220 11.33 -23.07 -2.90
C ALA A 220 11.09 -22.21 -1.64
N LEU A 221 11.93 -22.40 -0.64
CA LEU A 221 12.01 -21.59 0.56
C LEU A 221 13.39 -20.93 0.60
N THR A 222 13.51 -19.76 -0.04
CA THR A 222 14.78 -19.03 -0.15
C THR A 222 15.01 -18.04 1.00
N MET A 223 14.01 -17.82 1.85
CA MET A 223 14.08 -16.91 2.99
C MET A 223 15.28 -17.16 3.91
N HIS A 224 15.63 -18.41 4.16
CA HIS A 224 16.78 -18.75 5.01
C HIS A 224 18.11 -18.28 4.40
N VAL A 225 18.29 -18.37 3.07
CA VAL A 225 19.46 -17.85 2.36
C VAL A 225 19.50 -16.34 2.42
N LEU A 226 18.35 -15.69 2.25
CA LEU A 226 18.24 -14.24 2.41
C LEU A 226 18.71 -13.84 3.81
N ALA A 227 18.12 -14.44 4.85
CA ALA A 227 18.45 -14.16 6.25
C ALA A 227 19.93 -14.43 6.59
N GLU A 228 20.49 -15.52 6.10
CA GLU A 228 21.91 -15.85 6.28
C GLU A 228 22.84 -14.75 5.74
N VAL A 229 22.60 -14.33 4.48
CA VAL A 229 23.50 -13.39 3.79
C VAL A 229 23.37 -11.97 4.32
N VAL A 230 22.14 -11.50 4.69
CA VAL A 230 21.92 -10.11 5.09
C VAL A 230 22.12 -9.87 6.58
N ARG A 231 22.28 -10.90 7.39
CA ARG A 231 22.39 -10.80 8.87
C ARG A 231 23.38 -9.75 9.36
N ASP A 232 24.51 -9.64 8.69
CA ASP A 232 25.59 -8.73 9.05
C ASP A 232 25.58 -7.43 8.19
N TRP A 233 24.51 -7.17 7.46
CA TRP A 233 24.41 -5.95 6.67
C TRP A 233 24.20 -4.74 7.59
N PRO A 234 24.72 -3.55 7.18
CA PRO A 234 24.45 -2.33 7.93
C PRO A 234 22.93 -2.04 8.01
N ALA A 235 22.44 -1.63 9.19
CA ALA A 235 21.03 -1.31 9.40
C ALA A 235 20.47 -0.23 8.43
N ALA A 236 21.33 0.62 7.88
CA ALA A 236 20.96 1.62 6.88
C ALA A 236 20.70 1.01 5.49
N ARG A 237 20.99 -0.27 5.27
CA ARG A 237 20.75 -0.98 4.01
C ARG A 237 19.44 -1.75 4.12
N PRO A 238 18.35 -1.29 3.50
CA PRO A 238 17.04 -1.93 3.64
C PRO A 238 17.03 -3.33 3.01
N VAL A 239 16.34 -4.24 3.68
CA VAL A 239 16.08 -5.60 3.20
C VAL A 239 14.59 -5.87 3.32
N THR A 240 13.97 -6.22 2.21
CA THR A 240 12.53 -6.49 2.13
C THR A 240 12.28 -7.78 1.34
N ALA A 241 11.31 -8.56 1.78
CA ALA A 241 10.82 -9.77 1.14
C ALA A 241 9.32 -9.63 0.85
N GLY A 242 8.97 -9.56 -0.43
CA GLY A 242 7.59 -9.50 -0.91
C GLY A 242 6.96 -10.89 -1.02
N HIS A 243 5.63 -10.96 -0.99
CA HIS A 243 4.77 -12.16 -1.08
C HIS A 243 4.93 -13.13 0.09
N CYS A 244 6.02 -13.85 0.18
CA CYS A 244 6.29 -14.86 1.21
C CYS A 244 5.12 -15.86 1.41
N VAL A 245 4.46 -16.24 0.31
CA VAL A 245 3.27 -17.12 0.31
C VAL A 245 3.59 -18.46 1.00
N ARG A 246 4.80 -18.98 0.75
CA ARG A 246 5.26 -20.26 1.31
C ARG A 246 5.23 -20.30 2.83
N LEU A 247 5.42 -19.17 3.51
CA LEU A 247 5.33 -19.09 4.98
C LEU A 247 3.93 -19.48 5.48
N GLY A 248 2.87 -19.16 4.72
CA GLY A 248 1.49 -19.48 5.06
C GLY A 248 1.14 -20.98 4.95
N THR A 249 2.05 -21.81 4.45
CA THR A 249 1.85 -23.25 4.23
C THR A 249 2.87 -24.14 4.94
N LEU A 250 3.79 -23.53 5.72
CA LEU A 250 4.77 -24.28 6.51
C LEU A 250 4.12 -24.95 7.73
N GLU A 251 4.66 -26.08 8.13
CA GLU A 251 4.37 -26.66 9.44
C GLU A 251 4.79 -25.70 10.57
N PRO A 252 4.03 -25.64 11.69
CA PRO A 252 4.24 -24.62 12.73
C PRO A 252 5.68 -24.49 13.23
N GLY A 253 6.37 -25.62 13.55
CA GLY A 253 7.72 -25.57 14.05
C GLY A 253 8.72 -25.03 13.03
N ARG A 254 8.55 -25.34 11.74
CA ARG A 254 9.37 -24.78 10.67
C ARG A 254 9.10 -23.31 10.44
N LEU A 255 7.84 -22.90 10.54
CA LEU A 255 7.46 -21.50 10.46
C LEU A 255 8.11 -20.67 11.56
N ASP A 256 8.09 -21.15 12.82
CA ASP A 256 8.71 -20.47 13.96
C ASP A 256 10.22 -20.27 13.75
N GLU A 257 10.94 -21.29 13.23
CA GLU A 257 12.37 -21.19 12.89
C GLU A 257 12.62 -20.07 11.86
N VAL A 258 11.86 -20.06 10.76
CA VAL A 258 12.04 -19.07 9.68
C VAL A 258 11.68 -17.66 10.16
N ILE A 259 10.62 -17.50 10.95
CA ILE A 259 10.27 -16.20 11.54
C ILE A 259 11.37 -15.70 12.47
N ALA A 260 11.97 -16.58 13.27
CA ALA A 260 13.10 -16.19 14.11
C ALA A 260 14.31 -15.69 13.28
N GLU A 261 14.58 -16.29 12.12
CA GLU A 261 15.61 -15.83 11.19
C GLU A 261 15.26 -14.46 10.58
N ILE A 262 14.01 -14.23 10.18
CA ILE A 262 13.49 -12.96 9.65
C ILE A 262 13.71 -11.83 10.68
N VAL A 263 13.29 -12.05 11.93
CA VAL A 263 13.40 -11.06 13.01
C VAL A 263 14.88 -10.80 13.35
N ALA A 264 15.69 -11.85 13.46
CA ALA A 264 17.12 -11.71 13.80
C ALA A 264 17.94 -10.99 12.71
N SER A 265 17.46 -10.99 11.46
CA SER A 265 18.12 -10.34 10.31
C SER A 265 17.44 -9.03 9.90
N ASP A 266 16.48 -8.53 10.69
CA ASP A 266 15.71 -7.30 10.44
C ASP A 266 15.12 -7.23 9.02
N ILE A 267 14.61 -8.34 8.49
CA ILE A 267 13.96 -8.40 7.19
C ILE A 267 12.53 -7.86 7.30
N GLY A 268 12.18 -6.87 6.48
CA GLY A 268 10.80 -6.43 6.33
C GLY A 268 10.02 -7.39 5.43
N VAL A 269 8.85 -7.85 5.87
CA VAL A 269 7.97 -8.70 5.06
C VAL A 269 6.83 -7.86 4.50
N VAL A 270 6.52 -8.03 3.21
CA VAL A 270 5.40 -7.36 2.55
C VAL A 270 4.36 -8.39 2.12
N THR A 271 3.17 -8.33 2.71
CA THR A 271 2.02 -9.14 2.28
C THR A 271 1.25 -8.45 1.17
N LEU A 272 0.78 -9.20 0.18
CA LEU A 272 0.18 -8.70 -1.06
C LEU A 272 -1.17 -9.39 -1.31
N PRO A 273 -2.19 -9.13 -0.44
CA PRO A 273 -3.37 -9.98 -0.37
C PRO A 273 -4.15 -10.07 -1.69
N ILE A 274 -4.42 -8.96 -2.37
CA ILE A 274 -5.30 -8.99 -3.54
C ILE A 274 -4.68 -9.79 -4.70
N THR A 275 -3.38 -9.62 -4.93
CA THR A 275 -2.67 -10.33 -6.00
C THR A 275 -2.46 -11.80 -5.64
N ASN A 276 -2.05 -12.10 -4.41
CA ASN A 276 -1.85 -13.50 -3.99
C ASN A 276 -3.16 -14.29 -3.93
N LEU A 277 -4.27 -13.68 -3.49
CA LEU A 277 -5.61 -14.31 -3.54
C LEU A 277 -6.03 -14.65 -4.98
N TYR A 278 -5.62 -13.85 -5.96
CA TYR A 278 -5.93 -14.11 -7.37
C TYR A 278 -5.00 -15.16 -7.98
N LEU A 279 -3.68 -15.09 -7.73
CA LEU A 279 -2.70 -15.94 -8.41
C LEU A 279 -2.60 -17.35 -7.85
N GLN A 280 -2.96 -17.57 -6.58
CA GLN A 280 -2.74 -18.85 -5.90
C GLN A 280 -3.98 -19.74 -5.88
N GLY A 281 -3.76 -21.05 -5.90
CA GLY A 281 -4.78 -22.06 -5.61
C GLY A 281 -5.73 -22.39 -6.76
N TRP A 282 -5.44 -22.03 -7.99
CA TRP A 282 -6.26 -22.33 -9.16
C TRP A 282 -6.52 -23.82 -9.37
N GLU A 283 -5.59 -24.68 -8.94
CA GLU A 283 -5.66 -26.13 -8.98
C GLU A 283 -6.55 -26.71 -7.84
N HIS A 284 -6.98 -25.89 -6.89
CA HIS A 284 -7.79 -26.27 -5.74
C HIS A 284 -9.25 -25.77 -5.88
N PRO A 285 -10.16 -26.54 -6.51
CA PRO A 285 -11.56 -26.10 -6.69
C PRO A 285 -12.38 -26.15 -5.39
N VAL A 286 -11.87 -26.84 -4.36
CA VAL A 286 -12.48 -26.96 -3.03
C VAL A 286 -11.47 -26.60 -1.97
N SER A 287 -11.89 -25.81 -0.97
CA SER A 287 -11.01 -25.32 0.10
C SER A 287 -9.76 -24.61 -0.42
N THR A 288 -9.93 -23.79 -1.43
CA THR A 288 -8.86 -23.03 -2.09
C THR A 288 -7.97 -22.34 -1.06
N PRO A 289 -6.66 -22.62 -1.05
CA PRO A 289 -5.73 -21.92 -0.18
C PRO A 289 -5.77 -20.40 -0.41
N ARG A 290 -5.65 -19.61 0.66
CA ARG A 290 -5.70 -18.14 0.53
C ARG A 290 -4.46 -17.55 -0.14
N GLY A 291 -3.35 -18.28 -0.19
CA GLY A 291 -2.10 -17.77 -0.79
C GLY A 291 -1.47 -16.59 -0.05
N LEU A 292 -1.88 -16.33 1.20
CA LEU A 292 -1.29 -15.28 2.02
C LEU A 292 -0.11 -15.79 2.83
N THR A 293 0.86 -14.92 3.09
CA THR A 293 1.90 -15.19 4.10
C THR A 293 1.30 -15.32 5.51
N ALA A 294 2.08 -15.81 6.45
CA ALA A 294 1.65 -16.06 7.85
C ALA A 294 1.57 -14.75 8.65
N VAL A 295 0.70 -13.79 8.24
CA VAL A 295 0.66 -12.41 8.76
C VAL A 295 0.52 -12.36 10.29
N ARG A 296 -0.33 -13.22 10.90
CA ARG A 296 -0.52 -13.24 12.34
C ARG A 296 0.76 -13.68 13.07
N ALA A 297 1.37 -14.78 12.64
CA ALA A 297 2.58 -15.29 13.25
C ALA A 297 3.77 -14.30 13.13
N LEU A 298 3.87 -13.60 12.01
CA LEU A 298 4.87 -12.56 11.80
C LEU A 298 4.67 -11.38 12.76
N LEU A 299 3.44 -10.87 12.91
CA LEU A 299 3.14 -9.78 13.84
C LEU A 299 3.37 -10.19 15.30
N ASP A 300 2.90 -11.37 15.72
CA ASP A 300 3.05 -11.86 17.08
C ASP A 300 4.52 -12.05 17.47
N ALA A 301 5.39 -12.34 16.50
CA ALA A 301 6.83 -12.43 16.69
C ALA A 301 7.56 -11.07 16.61
N GLY A 302 6.85 -9.98 16.33
CA GLY A 302 7.43 -8.64 16.22
C GLY A 302 8.20 -8.38 14.92
N ALA A 303 7.96 -9.15 13.86
CA ALA A 303 8.54 -8.89 12.54
C ALA A 303 8.00 -7.56 11.97
N ARG A 304 8.84 -6.84 11.21
CA ARG A 304 8.37 -5.69 10.44
C ARG A 304 7.48 -6.18 9.31
N LEU A 305 6.19 -5.82 9.35
CA LEU A 305 5.20 -6.20 8.36
C LEU A 305 4.62 -4.97 7.67
N GLY A 306 4.70 -4.94 6.33
CA GLY A 306 3.98 -4.01 5.48
C GLY A 306 2.99 -4.75 4.60
N ALA A 307 2.05 -4.01 4.02
CA ALA A 307 1.11 -4.55 3.05
C ALA A 307 0.93 -3.62 1.86
N GLY A 308 0.80 -4.21 0.68
CA GLY A 308 0.59 -3.52 -0.59
C GLY A 308 -0.46 -4.17 -1.46
N ALA A 309 -0.78 -3.49 -2.55
CA ALA A 309 -1.74 -3.96 -3.55
C ALA A 309 -1.07 -4.72 -4.70
N ASP A 310 0.26 -4.49 -4.91
CA ASP A 310 1.04 -5.13 -5.95
C ASP A 310 0.55 -4.73 -7.36
N ASN A 311 -0.09 -5.63 -8.09
CA ASN A 311 -0.50 -5.46 -9.46
C ASN A 311 -1.88 -4.79 -9.60
N VAL A 312 -2.05 -4.01 -10.68
CA VAL A 312 -3.28 -3.26 -10.95
C VAL A 312 -3.69 -3.39 -12.40
N ARG A 313 -4.78 -4.12 -12.66
CA ARG A 313 -5.36 -4.29 -13.99
C ARG A 313 -4.32 -4.67 -15.04
N ASP A 314 -3.55 -5.70 -14.72
CA ASP A 314 -2.56 -6.33 -15.57
C ASP A 314 -2.70 -7.86 -15.49
N PRO A 315 -1.88 -8.67 -16.19
CA PRO A 315 -2.04 -10.12 -16.19
C PRO A 315 -1.98 -10.79 -14.81
N PHE A 316 -1.33 -10.14 -13.81
CA PHE A 316 -1.17 -10.68 -12.46
C PHE A 316 -2.34 -10.32 -11.53
N ASN A 317 -3.11 -9.28 -11.86
CA ASN A 317 -4.32 -8.92 -11.14
C ASN A 317 -5.27 -8.08 -12.01
N PRO A 318 -6.38 -8.64 -12.51
CA PRO A 318 -7.29 -7.95 -13.43
C PRO A 318 -8.11 -6.85 -12.79
N VAL A 319 -8.28 -6.83 -11.46
CA VAL A 319 -9.24 -5.97 -10.76
C VAL A 319 -8.63 -5.09 -9.66
N GLY A 320 -7.34 -5.20 -9.41
CA GLY A 320 -6.66 -4.37 -8.41
C GLY A 320 -6.78 -2.87 -8.74
N ARG A 321 -6.86 -2.03 -7.74
CA ARG A 321 -6.94 -0.56 -7.89
C ARG A 321 -5.92 0.20 -7.04
N SER A 322 -5.12 -0.49 -6.23
CA SER A 322 -4.14 0.10 -5.29
C SER A 322 -4.77 1.20 -4.42
N ASP A 323 -5.89 0.88 -3.79
CA ASP A 323 -6.43 1.65 -2.68
C ASP A 323 -6.05 0.95 -1.37
N ALA A 324 -5.28 1.61 -0.51
CA ALA A 324 -4.83 1.03 0.76
C ALA A 324 -5.98 0.57 1.67
N LEU A 325 -7.16 1.21 1.56
CA LEU A 325 -8.36 0.77 2.29
C LEU A 325 -8.90 -0.57 1.78
N GLU A 326 -8.72 -0.88 0.49
CA GLU A 326 -9.02 -2.21 -0.06
C GLU A 326 -8.08 -3.26 0.52
N THR A 327 -6.77 -2.97 0.53
CA THR A 327 -5.76 -3.86 1.12
C THR A 327 -6.02 -4.08 2.61
N ALA A 328 -6.31 -3.03 3.38
CA ALA A 328 -6.66 -3.14 4.80
C ALA A 328 -7.93 -4.00 5.01
N SER A 329 -8.98 -3.82 4.20
CA SER A 329 -10.19 -4.64 4.25
C SER A 329 -9.89 -6.13 4.00
N LEU A 330 -9.02 -6.44 3.03
CA LEU A 330 -8.59 -7.81 2.76
C LEU A 330 -7.76 -8.41 3.91
N LEU A 331 -6.91 -7.61 4.57
CA LEU A 331 -6.16 -8.07 5.73
C LEU A 331 -7.07 -8.40 6.91
N VAL A 332 -8.15 -7.66 7.12
CA VAL A 332 -9.16 -8.01 8.13
C VAL A 332 -9.89 -9.30 7.74
N THR A 333 -10.38 -9.41 6.50
CA THR A 333 -11.27 -10.50 6.08
C THR A 333 -10.54 -11.80 5.75
N ALA A 334 -9.36 -11.73 5.16
CA ALA A 334 -8.56 -12.88 4.74
C ALA A 334 -7.33 -13.12 5.63
N GLY A 335 -6.74 -12.06 6.19
CA GLY A 335 -5.58 -12.14 7.08
C GLY A 335 -5.94 -12.27 8.57
N HIS A 336 -7.22 -12.01 8.93
CA HIS A 336 -7.74 -12.00 10.30
C HIS A 336 -6.99 -11.06 11.24
N LEU A 337 -6.55 -9.91 10.69
CA LEU A 337 -5.99 -8.82 11.48
C LEU A 337 -7.11 -7.96 12.10
N THR A 338 -6.82 -7.27 13.17
CA THR A 338 -7.67 -6.19 13.67
C THR A 338 -7.66 -5.01 12.69
N LEU A 339 -8.62 -4.09 12.82
CA LEU A 339 -8.68 -2.89 11.97
C LEU A 339 -7.42 -2.03 12.11
N ASP A 340 -6.92 -1.86 13.33
CA ASP A 340 -5.72 -1.06 13.60
C ASP A 340 -4.48 -1.74 13.00
N GLU A 341 -4.27 -3.04 13.22
CA GLU A 341 -3.16 -3.79 12.60
C GLU A 341 -3.21 -3.76 11.08
N ALA A 342 -4.40 -3.88 10.49
CA ALA A 342 -4.59 -3.85 9.05
C ALA A 342 -4.28 -2.47 8.46
N TYR A 343 -4.69 -1.39 9.15
CA TYR A 343 -4.36 -0.04 8.70
C TYR A 343 -2.88 0.30 8.94
N ASP A 344 -2.31 -0.13 10.06
CA ASP A 344 -0.88 0.00 10.33
C ASP A 344 -0.04 -0.70 9.26
N ALA A 345 -0.42 -1.88 8.81
CA ALA A 345 0.30 -2.59 7.77
C ALA A 345 0.37 -1.83 6.43
N VAL A 346 -0.66 -1.05 6.05
CA VAL A 346 -0.67 -0.24 4.83
C VAL A 346 -0.14 1.19 5.02
N SER A 347 0.16 1.60 6.25
CA SER A 347 0.64 2.95 6.58
C SER A 347 2.00 2.92 7.29
N SER A 348 2.04 2.88 8.61
CA SER A 348 3.28 2.87 9.40
C SER A 348 4.15 1.64 9.11
N GLY A 349 3.55 0.45 8.98
CA GLY A 349 4.23 -0.79 8.60
C GLY A 349 4.81 -0.73 7.20
N ALA A 350 4.03 -0.27 6.20
CA ALA A 350 4.52 -0.07 4.84
C ALA A 350 5.71 0.91 4.79
N ARG A 351 5.63 2.05 5.50
CA ARG A 351 6.75 2.99 5.61
C ARG A 351 7.97 2.38 6.28
N SER A 352 7.77 1.55 7.32
CA SER A 352 8.84 0.85 8.02
C SER A 352 9.60 -0.10 7.11
N VAL A 353 8.90 -0.95 6.34
CA VAL A 353 9.56 -1.88 5.40
C VAL A 353 10.22 -1.15 4.24
N MET A 354 9.71 0.01 3.84
CA MET A 354 10.34 0.89 2.85
C MET A 354 11.53 1.70 3.41
N SER A 355 11.80 1.62 4.71
CA SER A 355 12.81 2.43 5.41
C SER A 355 12.60 3.94 5.25
N LEU A 356 11.33 4.36 5.24
CA LEU A 356 10.93 5.76 5.21
C LEU A 356 10.80 6.33 6.63
N PRO A 357 10.96 7.65 6.81
CA PRO A 357 10.73 8.29 8.10
C PRO A 357 9.31 8.05 8.62
N SER A 358 9.14 8.03 9.94
CA SER A 358 7.83 7.96 10.57
C SER A 358 6.95 9.15 10.15
N ALA A 359 5.67 8.89 9.93
CA ALA A 359 4.71 9.85 9.44
C ALA A 359 3.36 9.69 10.13
N GLY A 360 2.51 10.69 10.04
CA GLY A 360 1.15 10.64 10.56
C GLY A 360 0.86 11.68 11.64
N VAL A 361 -0.23 11.46 12.39
CA VAL A 361 -0.75 12.43 13.37
C VAL A 361 0.00 12.27 14.70
N VAL A 362 1.29 12.56 14.68
CA VAL A 362 2.18 12.50 15.85
C VAL A 362 3.12 13.71 15.82
N VAL A 363 3.28 14.40 16.93
CA VAL A 363 4.20 15.55 17.03
C VAL A 363 5.63 15.11 16.73
N GLY A 364 6.29 15.80 15.80
CA GLY A 364 7.63 15.50 15.30
C GLY A 364 7.66 14.55 14.10
N ALA A 365 6.55 13.93 13.73
CA ALA A 365 6.47 13.07 12.54
C ALA A 365 6.31 13.89 11.26
N LYS A 366 6.62 13.28 10.11
CA LYS A 366 6.34 13.88 8.81
C LYS A 366 4.85 14.04 8.60
N ALA A 367 4.44 15.19 8.06
CA ALA A 367 3.06 15.51 7.74
C ALA A 367 2.65 14.82 6.42
N GLU A 368 2.62 13.49 6.47
CA GLU A 368 2.04 12.61 5.47
C GLU A 368 0.70 12.15 6.01
N LEU A 369 -0.39 12.74 5.54
CA LEU A 369 -1.70 12.61 6.18
C LEU A 369 -2.78 12.30 5.13
N LEU A 370 -3.73 11.48 5.52
CA LEU A 370 -4.94 11.17 4.78
C LEU A 370 -6.16 11.50 5.63
N ALA A 371 -7.00 12.41 5.16
CA ALA A 371 -8.32 12.60 5.73
C ALA A 371 -9.37 11.94 4.84
N VAL A 372 -10.18 11.06 5.41
CA VAL A 372 -11.26 10.34 4.72
C VAL A 372 -12.58 10.66 5.41
N ARG A 373 -13.62 10.98 4.64
CA ARG A 373 -14.96 11.21 5.20
C ARG A 373 -15.45 9.94 5.88
N GLY A 374 -15.71 10.05 7.17
CA GLY A 374 -16.15 8.96 8.03
C GLY A 374 -15.96 9.30 9.51
N VAL A 375 -16.54 8.48 10.39
CA VAL A 375 -16.61 8.74 11.82
C VAL A 375 -15.71 7.80 12.66
N SER A 376 -15.21 6.74 12.05
CA SER A 376 -14.35 5.75 12.71
C SER A 376 -13.49 4.99 11.69
N LEU A 377 -12.46 4.29 12.16
CA LEU A 377 -11.63 3.46 11.29
C LEU A 377 -12.43 2.35 10.62
N SER A 378 -13.39 1.73 11.33
CA SER A 378 -14.25 0.69 10.75
C SER A 378 -15.15 1.24 9.64
N ASP A 379 -15.70 2.44 9.83
CA ASP A 379 -16.51 3.13 8.81
C ASP A 379 -15.68 3.46 7.57
N VAL A 380 -14.48 3.99 7.76
CA VAL A 380 -13.57 4.36 6.67
C VAL A 380 -13.09 3.15 5.89
N VAL A 381 -12.69 2.06 6.56
CA VAL A 381 -12.23 0.82 5.88
C VAL A 381 -13.40 0.13 5.16
N ALA A 382 -14.59 0.09 5.78
CA ALA A 382 -15.75 -0.58 5.19
C ALA A 382 -16.30 0.16 3.96
N ASN A 383 -16.38 1.50 4.02
CA ASN A 383 -16.98 2.31 2.95
C ASN A 383 -15.97 2.77 1.90
N ALA A 384 -14.68 2.82 2.23
CA ALA A 384 -13.59 3.31 1.37
C ALA A 384 -14.01 4.60 0.63
N SER A 385 -14.58 5.58 1.38
CA SER A 385 -15.12 6.80 0.80
C SER A 385 -14.11 7.45 -0.14
N ALA A 386 -14.54 7.86 -1.31
CA ALA A 386 -13.73 8.64 -2.23
C ALA A 386 -13.68 10.13 -1.90
N ASP A 387 -14.35 10.59 -0.83
CA ASP A 387 -14.28 11.97 -0.33
C ASP A 387 -13.05 12.05 0.59
N ARG A 388 -11.94 12.56 0.06
CA ARG A 388 -10.60 12.50 0.69
C ARG A 388 -9.81 13.77 0.49
N TYR A 389 -8.94 14.09 1.47
CA TYR A 389 -7.85 15.05 1.34
C TYR A 389 -6.52 14.35 1.60
N VAL A 390 -5.53 14.60 0.75
CA VAL A 390 -4.19 13.97 0.83
C VAL A 390 -3.13 15.03 1.04
N VAL A 391 -2.37 14.88 2.12
CA VAL A 391 -1.27 15.78 2.47
C VAL A 391 0.05 15.03 2.33
N HIS A 392 0.95 15.56 1.49
CA HIS A 392 2.32 15.08 1.32
C HIS A 392 3.29 16.20 1.66
N ALA A 393 4.27 15.92 2.52
CA ALA A 393 5.26 16.89 2.99
C ALA A 393 4.62 18.22 3.46
N GLY A 394 3.50 18.14 4.19
CA GLY A 394 2.76 19.30 4.70
C GLY A 394 1.98 20.08 3.65
N ARG A 395 1.88 19.58 2.43
CA ARG A 395 1.16 20.23 1.33
C ARG A 395 -0.08 19.41 0.94
N LEU A 396 -1.22 20.07 0.77
CA LEU A 396 -2.39 19.45 0.14
C LEU A 396 -2.05 19.17 -1.33
N VAL A 397 -1.93 17.90 -1.69
CA VAL A 397 -1.53 17.46 -3.03
C VAL A 397 -2.67 16.85 -3.84
N ALA A 398 -3.68 16.32 -3.16
CA ALA A 398 -4.89 15.82 -3.82
C ALA A 398 -6.12 16.04 -2.92
N HIS A 399 -7.27 16.24 -3.53
CA HIS A 399 -8.57 16.12 -2.87
C HIS A 399 -9.61 15.61 -3.86
N SER A 400 -10.58 14.88 -3.34
CA SER A 400 -11.78 14.47 -4.07
C SER A 400 -13.02 14.75 -3.24
N HIS A 401 -14.11 15.05 -3.90
CA HIS A 401 -15.41 15.25 -3.30
C HIS A 401 -16.46 14.48 -4.08
N VAL A 402 -17.28 13.70 -3.38
CA VAL A 402 -18.30 12.86 -3.97
C VAL A 402 -19.67 13.31 -3.53
N THR A 403 -20.52 13.65 -4.49
CA THR A 403 -21.95 13.91 -4.27
C THR A 403 -22.75 12.69 -4.67
N ARG A 404 -23.56 12.16 -3.74
CA ARG A 404 -24.49 11.06 -4.00
C ARG A 404 -25.91 11.56 -3.83
N ALA A 405 -26.79 11.23 -4.76
CA ALA A 405 -28.22 11.49 -4.65
C ALA A 405 -28.96 10.14 -4.71
N VAL A 406 -29.83 9.91 -3.73
CA VAL A 406 -30.69 8.73 -3.66
C VAL A 406 -32.15 9.23 -3.54
N ALA A 407 -33.04 8.63 -4.32
CA ALA A 407 -34.47 8.96 -4.19
C ALA A 407 -34.95 8.55 -2.79
N ALA A 408 -35.59 9.48 -2.08
CA ALA A 408 -36.23 9.16 -0.82
C ALA A 408 -37.42 8.21 -1.08
N PRO A 409 -37.66 7.18 -0.24
CA PRO A 409 -38.85 6.38 -0.31
C PRO A 409 -40.06 7.23 -0.11
N ALA A 410 -41.17 6.96 -0.85
CA ALA A 410 -42.44 7.59 -0.59
C ALA A 410 -42.91 7.21 0.83
N LEU A 411 -42.94 8.14 1.74
CA LEU A 411 -43.52 7.91 3.07
C LEU A 411 -45.04 7.78 2.90
N SER A 412 -45.63 6.70 3.45
CA SER A 412 -47.09 6.61 3.55
C SER A 412 -47.60 7.75 4.44
N GLU A 413 -48.73 8.37 4.09
CA GLU A 413 -49.33 9.45 4.86
C GLU A 413 -49.62 9.11 6.34
N ASP A 414 -49.58 7.83 6.69
CA ASP A 414 -49.80 7.29 8.04
C ASP A 414 -48.57 7.22 8.94
N SER A 415 -47.37 7.72 8.51
CA SER A 415 -46.19 7.73 9.36
C SER A 415 -46.19 8.98 10.25
N PRO A 416 -46.49 8.89 11.55
CA PRO A 416 -46.54 10.05 12.42
C PRO A 416 -45.15 10.66 12.59
N ASN A 417 -45.04 11.92 12.17
CA ASN A 417 -43.96 12.86 12.55
C ASN A 417 -42.53 12.62 12.05
N MET A 418 -42.32 12.29 10.77
CA MET A 418 -41.01 12.54 10.17
C MET A 418 -41.08 13.68 9.15
N THR A 419 -40.63 14.85 9.53
CA THR A 419 -40.52 16.01 8.64
C THR A 419 -39.45 15.74 7.55
N LYS A 420 -39.67 16.26 6.33
CA LYS A 420 -38.79 16.15 5.15
C LYS A 420 -37.30 16.50 5.42
N THR A 421 -37.02 17.15 6.52
CA THR A 421 -35.68 17.56 6.96
C THR A 421 -34.81 16.39 7.45
N HIS A 422 -35.39 15.22 7.81
CA HIS A 422 -34.66 14.09 8.35
C HIS A 422 -34.02 13.13 7.32
N TYR A 423 -34.42 13.21 6.05
CA TYR A 423 -33.87 12.35 4.99
C TYR A 423 -32.58 12.88 4.36
N THR A 424 -32.25 14.15 4.58
CA THR A 424 -30.94 14.70 4.20
C THR A 424 -29.84 14.28 5.23
N ALA A 425 -30.23 13.73 6.37
CA ALA A 425 -29.40 13.37 7.50
C ALA A 425 -29.31 11.85 7.76
N LEU A 426 -29.59 11.01 6.76
CA LEU A 426 -29.23 9.58 6.82
C LEU A 426 -27.75 9.34 6.44
N ILE A 427 -26.95 10.34 6.62
CA ILE A 427 -25.55 10.25 7.03
C ILE A 427 -25.62 10.36 8.55
N LEU A 428 -25.75 9.24 9.23
CA LEU A 428 -25.73 8.98 10.67
C LEU A 428 -25.89 10.23 11.56
N PRO A 429 -26.94 10.30 12.40
CA PRO A 429 -27.03 11.37 13.39
C PRO A 429 -25.90 11.22 14.40
N GLU A 430 -25.35 12.35 14.78
CA GLU A 430 -24.62 12.48 16.03
C GLU A 430 -25.37 11.77 17.17
N THR A 431 -24.56 11.05 17.97
CA THR A 431 -24.84 10.58 19.32
C THR A 431 -25.74 9.36 19.48
N ALA A 432 -25.10 8.29 19.84
CA ALA A 432 -25.26 7.61 21.14
C ALA A 432 -24.14 6.57 21.27
N VAL A 433 -23.03 6.97 21.86
CA VAL A 433 -22.18 6.03 22.59
C VAL A 433 -23.07 5.55 23.75
N PRO A 434 -23.45 4.25 23.84
CA PRO A 434 -24.11 3.75 25.04
C PRO A 434 -23.11 3.88 26.20
N THR A 435 -23.44 4.71 27.17
CA THR A 435 -22.78 4.67 28.46
C THR A 435 -22.91 3.26 29.03
N ALA A 436 -21.79 2.72 29.51
CA ALA A 436 -21.64 1.39 30.08
C ALA A 436 -22.45 1.29 31.39
N ASP A 437 -23.78 1.12 31.31
CA ASP A 437 -24.65 0.75 32.40
C ASP A 437 -26.01 0.28 31.87
N GLN A 438 -26.03 -0.85 31.17
CA GLN A 438 -27.24 -1.66 31.06
C GLN A 438 -26.90 -3.16 31.18
N PRO A 439 -27.62 -3.91 32.00
CA PRO A 439 -27.31 -5.31 32.28
C PRO A 439 -27.62 -6.19 31.05
N ILE A 440 -26.69 -7.08 30.78
CA ILE A 440 -26.82 -8.16 29.78
C ILE A 440 -27.97 -9.07 30.22
N LEU A 441 -29.05 -9.12 29.45
CA LEU A 441 -30.08 -10.13 29.58
C LEU A 441 -29.52 -11.45 29.03
N GLU A 442 -29.19 -12.36 29.95
CA GLU A 442 -28.98 -13.79 29.63
C GLU A 442 -30.29 -14.37 29.11
N THR A 443 -30.29 -14.86 27.88
CA THR A 443 -31.27 -15.82 27.40
C THR A 443 -30.57 -17.14 27.15
N ARG A 444 -31.15 -18.18 27.75
CA ARG A 444 -30.77 -19.58 27.68
C ARG A 444 -30.82 -20.17 26.26
#